data_7ab7b41f383dec95ae98b5619a54c149
#
_entry.id   7ab7b41f383dec95ae98b5619a54c149
#
_cell.length_a   1.000
_cell.length_b   1.000
_cell.length_c   1.000
_cell.angle_alpha   90.00
_cell.angle_beta   90.00
_cell.angle_gamma   90.00
#
_symmetry.space_group_name_H-M   'P 1'
#
loop_
_entity.id
_entity.type
_entity.pdbx_description
1 polymer ?
#
loop_
_entity_poly.entity_id
_entity_poly.type
_entity_poly.pdbx_seq_one_letter_code
_entity_poly.pdbx_strand_id
1 'polypeptide(L)'
;RFELMGNPGPAEGVVNGISDALKAVRQQYKNGADLIKITATGGVLSVAKSGENPQFKEEEIQAIVETAADYDMHVAAHAHGAEGMKRAVRAGVRSIEHGTLMDKETMGLMKKYGTYYVPTISAGEFVAEKAKVDGYYPEIIRPKAAKIGPQIKNTFQRAYKAGVKIAFGTDSGVSYHGENGKEFLHMVEWGMTPMEAILSATK
;
A
#
# COMPACT_ATOMS: atom_id res chain seq x y z
N ARG A 1 19.46 6.84 1.26
CA ARG A 1 18.25 6.06 0.86
C ARG A 1 17.59 6.66 -0.37
N PHE A 2 17.50 7.98 -0.50
CA PHE A 2 16.97 8.64 -1.69
C PHE A 2 17.85 8.44 -2.91
N GLU A 3 19.14 8.36 -2.73
CA GLU A 3 20.13 8.02 -3.75
C GLU A 3 19.94 6.59 -4.28
N LEU A 4 19.40 5.68 -3.46
CA LEU A 4 19.12 4.30 -3.85
C LEU A 4 17.88 4.14 -4.74
N MET A 5 16.95 5.11 -4.74
CA MET A 5 15.76 5.04 -5.60
C MET A 5 16.06 5.36 -7.06
N GLY A 6 17.17 6.05 -7.33
CA GLY A 6 17.67 6.31 -8.67
C GLY A 6 16.64 6.94 -9.62
N ASN A 7 16.81 6.67 -10.89
CA ASN A 7 15.87 7.00 -11.95
C ASN A 7 15.44 5.68 -12.63
N PRO A 8 14.45 4.96 -12.08
CA PRO A 8 14.06 3.65 -12.57
C PRO A 8 13.50 3.74 -14.00
N GLY A 9 13.80 2.72 -14.80
CA GLY A 9 13.31 2.55 -16.15
C GLY A 9 12.47 1.27 -16.31
N PRO A 10 12.18 0.86 -17.55
CA PRO A 10 11.40 -0.35 -17.83
C PRO A 10 12.01 -1.62 -17.23
N ALA A 11 13.34 -1.71 -17.14
CA ALA A 11 14.02 -2.86 -16.52
C ALA A 11 13.75 -2.98 -15.03
N GLU A 12 13.52 -1.86 -14.35
CA GLU A 12 13.18 -1.79 -12.93
C GLU A 12 11.67 -1.81 -12.67
N GLY A 13 10.86 -2.07 -13.70
CA GLY A 13 9.41 -2.25 -13.57
C GLY A 13 8.58 -0.99 -13.82
N VAL A 14 9.15 0.07 -14.40
CA VAL A 14 8.38 1.23 -14.86
C VAL A 14 7.59 0.85 -16.11
N VAL A 15 6.28 1.04 -16.07
CA VAL A 15 5.37 0.74 -17.17
C VAL A 15 4.56 1.98 -17.57
N ASN A 16 4.35 2.17 -18.86
CA ASN A 16 3.56 3.26 -19.41
C ASN A 16 2.61 2.70 -20.47
N GLY A 17 1.34 2.61 -20.08
CA GLY A 17 0.29 2.06 -20.94
C GLY A 17 0.15 0.54 -20.86
N ILE A 18 -0.94 0.05 -21.43
CA ILE A 18 -1.38 -1.35 -21.34
C ILE A 18 -0.32 -2.32 -21.90
N SER A 19 0.29 -1.99 -23.04
CA SER A 19 1.29 -2.87 -23.67
C SER A 19 2.48 -3.15 -22.75
N ASP A 20 2.99 -2.12 -22.07
CA ASP A 20 4.10 -2.28 -21.13
C ASP A 20 3.67 -3.04 -19.88
N ALA A 21 2.44 -2.79 -19.40
CA ALA A 21 1.86 -3.50 -18.26
C ALA A 21 1.81 -5.02 -18.51
N LEU A 22 1.31 -5.45 -19.67
CA LEU A 22 1.28 -6.87 -20.04
C LEU A 22 2.67 -7.49 -20.09
N LYS A 23 3.62 -6.78 -20.71
CA LYS A 23 5.04 -7.25 -20.79
C LYS A 23 5.64 -7.42 -19.40
N ALA A 24 5.43 -6.42 -18.52
CA ALA A 24 5.99 -6.43 -17.17
C ALA A 24 5.44 -7.61 -16.35
N VAL A 25 4.13 -7.85 -16.35
CA VAL A 25 3.51 -8.98 -15.64
C VAL A 25 4.09 -10.32 -16.14
N ARG A 26 4.14 -10.52 -17.46
CA ARG A 26 4.70 -11.75 -18.06
C ARG A 26 6.18 -11.92 -17.71
N GLN A 27 6.94 -10.82 -17.67
CA GLN A 27 8.34 -10.87 -17.26
C GLN A 27 8.49 -11.26 -15.79
N GLN A 28 7.66 -10.73 -14.89
CA GLN A 28 7.71 -11.10 -13.48
C GLN A 28 7.31 -12.56 -13.26
N TYR A 29 6.28 -13.05 -13.96
CA TYR A 29 5.96 -14.48 -13.96
C TYR A 29 7.14 -15.35 -14.39
N LYS A 30 7.80 -15.00 -15.51
CA LYS A 30 9.01 -15.69 -15.98
C LYS A 30 10.15 -15.65 -14.96
N ASN A 31 10.24 -14.58 -14.17
CA ASN A 31 11.24 -14.43 -13.11
C ASN A 31 10.88 -15.22 -11.83
N GLY A 32 9.73 -15.91 -11.78
CA GLY A 32 9.30 -16.72 -10.66
C GLY A 32 8.55 -15.94 -9.57
N ALA A 33 7.93 -14.82 -9.90
CA ALA A 33 7.09 -14.09 -8.97
C ALA A 33 5.80 -14.85 -8.65
N ASP A 34 5.38 -14.86 -7.38
CA ASP A 34 4.12 -15.46 -6.92
C ASP A 34 2.95 -14.46 -6.92
N LEU A 35 3.25 -13.17 -6.98
CA LEU A 35 2.28 -12.09 -7.05
C LEU A 35 2.87 -10.85 -7.75
N ILE A 36 1.99 -9.96 -8.18
CA ILE A 36 2.38 -8.67 -8.73
C ILE A 36 2.14 -7.57 -7.71
N LYS A 37 3.14 -6.72 -7.46
CA LYS A 37 3.01 -5.51 -6.65
C LYS A 37 3.07 -4.28 -7.54
N ILE A 38 2.08 -3.39 -7.37
CA ILE A 38 2.04 -2.09 -8.06
C ILE A 38 2.08 -0.92 -7.08
N THR A 39 2.50 0.23 -7.56
CA THR A 39 2.45 1.51 -6.84
C THR A 39 1.35 2.36 -7.44
N ALA A 40 0.11 2.19 -6.95
CA ALA A 40 -1.07 2.83 -7.52
C ALA A 40 -1.14 4.33 -7.26
N THR A 41 -0.45 4.83 -6.23
CA THR A 41 -0.24 6.27 -5.97
C THR A 41 1.23 6.55 -5.69
N GLY A 42 1.61 7.83 -5.64
CA GLY A 42 2.90 8.21 -5.10
C GLY A 42 3.09 7.76 -3.65
N GLY A 43 4.35 7.70 -3.20
CA GLY A 43 4.72 7.36 -1.82
C GLY A 43 5.00 8.59 -0.95
N VAL A 44 4.81 8.45 0.36
CA VAL A 44 5.11 9.52 1.34
C VAL A 44 6.58 9.90 1.32
N LEU A 45 7.46 8.92 1.22
CA LEU A 45 8.91 9.11 1.21
C LEU A 45 9.48 9.47 -0.19
N SER A 46 8.63 9.63 -1.20
CA SER A 46 9.08 10.08 -2.53
C SER A 46 9.32 11.58 -2.55
N VAL A 47 10.21 12.02 -3.44
CA VAL A 47 10.47 13.46 -3.69
C VAL A 47 9.35 14.16 -4.47
N ALA A 48 8.34 13.41 -4.95
CA ALA A 48 7.18 13.97 -5.60
C ALA A 48 6.43 14.94 -4.68
N LYS A 49 5.84 15.99 -5.25
CA LYS A 49 5.09 17.00 -4.49
C LYS A 49 3.93 16.41 -3.69
N SER A 50 3.29 15.37 -4.23
CA SER A 50 2.19 14.67 -3.56
C SER A 50 2.39 13.16 -3.65
N GLY A 51 2.22 12.47 -2.51
CA GLY A 51 2.12 11.00 -2.43
C GLY A 51 0.70 10.47 -2.69
N GLU A 52 -0.25 11.34 -3.04
CA GLU A 52 -1.67 11.01 -3.13
C GLU A 52 -2.15 10.75 -4.55
N ASN A 53 -1.44 11.31 -5.55
CA ASN A 53 -1.87 11.28 -6.94
C ASN A 53 -1.77 9.86 -7.51
N PRO A 54 -2.80 9.43 -8.30
CA PRO A 54 -2.76 8.17 -9.01
C PRO A 54 -1.56 8.10 -9.97
N GLN A 55 -0.90 6.94 -10.01
CA GLN A 55 0.20 6.65 -10.92
C GLN A 55 -0.27 5.90 -12.18
N PHE A 56 -1.48 5.31 -12.10
CA PHE A 56 -2.06 4.51 -13.17
C PHE A 56 -3.47 4.99 -13.53
N LYS A 57 -3.85 4.77 -14.76
CA LYS A 57 -5.26 4.76 -15.18
C LYS A 57 -5.90 3.44 -14.73
N GLU A 58 -7.23 3.42 -14.62
CA GLU A 58 -7.95 2.21 -14.18
C GLU A 58 -7.77 1.06 -15.18
N GLU A 59 -7.82 1.36 -16.49
CA GLU A 59 -7.61 0.39 -17.56
C GLU A 59 -6.19 -0.23 -17.56
N GLU A 60 -5.17 0.50 -17.12
CA GLU A 60 -3.81 -0.05 -16.98
C GLU A 60 -3.74 -1.05 -15.82
N ILE A 61 -4.35 -0.72 -14.69
CA ILE A 61 -4.41 -1.63 -13.53
C ILE A 61 -5.25 -2.86 -13.89
N GLN A 62 -6.37 -2.68 -14.60
CA GLN A 62 -7.21 -3.79 -15.06
C GLN A 62 -6.41 -4.76 -15.95
N ALA A 63 -5.63 -4.23 -16.91
CA ALA A 63 -4.79 -5.04 -17.76
C ALA A 63 -3.72 -5.84 -16.95
N ILE A 64 -3.16 -5.22 -15.89
CA ILE A 64 -2.24 -5.89 -14.97
C ILE A 64 -2.95 -7.04 -14.23
N VAL A 65 -4.15 -6.78 -13.68
CA VAL A 65 -4.91 -7.77 -12.90
C VAL A 65 -5.34 -8.95 -13.77
N GLU A 66 -5.89 -8.68 -14.96
CA GLU A 66 -6.31 -9.71 -15.90
C GLU A 66 -5.11 -10.57 -16.34
N THR A 67 -3.99 -9.94 -16.70
CA THR A 67 -2.79 -10.68 -17.11
C THR A 67 -2.19 -11.49 -15.95
N ALA A 68 -2.23 -10.98 -14.72
CA ALA A 68 -1.78 -11.72 -13.54
C ALA A 68 -2.66 -12.94 -13.28
N ALA A 69 -3.99 -12.79 -13.45
CA ALA A 69 -4.94 -13.88 -13.29
C ALA A 69 -4.73 -15.02 -14.28
N ASP A 70 -4.25 -14.74 -15.52
CA ASP A 70 -3.87 -15.77 -16.49
C ASP A 70 -2.78 -16.73 -15.96
N TYR A 71 -2.06 -16.32 -14.93
CA TYR A 71 -0.97 -17.06 -14.29
C TYR A 71 -1.26 -17.40 -12.83
N ASP A 72 -2.52 -17.37 -12.39
CA ASP A 72 -2.96 -17.61 -11.00
C ASP A 72 -2.31 -16.66 -9.98
N MET A 73 -1.81 -15.50 -10.42
CA MET A 73 -1.21 -14.49 -9.54
C MET A 73 -2.25 -13.44 -9.11
N HIS A 74 -2.06 -12.93 -7.89
CA HIS A 74 -2.82 -11.79 -7.37
C HIS A 74 -2.03 -10.48 -7.54
N VAL A 75 -2.76 -9.36 -7.52
CA VAL A 75 -2.15 -8.02 -7.54
C VAL A 75 -2.39 -7.34 -6.20
N ALA A 76 -1.32 -6.85 -5.60
CA ALA A 76 -1.30 -6.03 -4.40
C ALA A 76 -0.90 -4.58 -4.76
N ALA A 77 -1.55 -3.57 -4.16
CA ALA A 77 -1.35 -2.18 -4.55
C ALA A 77 -0.99 -1.27 -3.37
N HIS A 78 0.22 -0.71 -3.40
CA HIS A 78 0.53 0.44 -2.57
C HIS A 78 -0.36 1.62 -2.97
N ALA A 79 -1.07 2.23 -2.02
CA ALA A 79 -1.84 3.44 -2.27
C ALA A 79 -2.06 4.27 -1.00
N HIS A 80 -1.82 5.59 -1.08
CA HIS A 80 -2.15 6.55 -0.03
C HIS A 80 -3.39 7.36 -0.36
N GLY A 81 -3.55 7.83 -1.60
CA GLY A 81 -4.65 8.68 -2.03
C GLY A 81 -5.91 7.90 -2.42
N ALA A 82 -7.08 8.43 -2.08
CA ALA A 82 -8.37 7.77 -2.27
C ALA A 82 -8.66 7.45 -3.75
N GLU A 83 -8.35 8.35 -4.67
CA GLU A 83 -8.63 8.13 -6.09
C GLU A 83 -7.82 6.95 -6.67
N GLY A 84 -6.52 6.85 -6.33
CA GLY A 84 -5.71 5.69 -6.75
C GLY A 84 -6.20 4.38 -6.15
N MET A 85 -6.64 4.40 -4.87
CA MET A 85 -7.27 3.24 -4.23
C MET A 85 -8.55 2.81 -4.96
N LYS A 86 -9.44 3.76 -5.30
CA LYS A 86 -10.70 3.47 -5.99
C LYS A 86 -10.45 2.81 -7.35
N ARG A 87 -9.51 3.34 -8.14
CA ARG A 87 -9.12 2.71 -9.41
C ARG A 87 -8.59 1.31 -9.21
N ALA A 88 -7.67 1.13 -8.26
CA ALA A 88 -7.09 -0.18 -7.96
C ALA A 88 -8.16 -1.20 -7.52
N VAL A 89 -9.06 -0.80 -6.62
CA VAL A 89 -10.15 -1.67 -6.14
C VAL A 89 -11.13 -2.04 -7.25
N ARG A 90 -11.56 -1.06 -8.09
CA ARG A 90 -12.45 -1.35 -9.22
C ARG A 90 -11.81 -2.25 -10.26
N ALA A 91 -10.50 -2.10 -10.47
CA ALA A 91 -9.72 -2.95 -11.36
C ALA A 91 -9.48 -4.37 -10.81
N GLY A 92 -9.82 -4.64 -9.55
CA GLY A 92 -9.79 -6.00 -9.00
C GLY A 92 -8.53 -6.39 -8.23
N VAL A 93 -7.75 -5.43 -7.71
CA VAL A 93 -6.60 -5.77 -6.86
C VAL A 93 -7.04 -6.55 -5.61
N ARG A 94 -6.19 -7.48 -5.16
CA ARG A 94 -6.48 -8.32 -3.99
C ARG A 94 -6.34 -7.56 -2.69
N SER A 95 -5.37 -6.64 -2.60
CA SER A 95 -5.13 -5.85 -1.40
C SER A 95 -4.70 -4.42 -1.71
N ILE A 96 -4.98 -3.54 -0.74
CA ILE A 96 -4.47 -2.17 -0.68
C ILE A 96 -3.57 -2.07 0.55
N GLU A 97 -2.31 -1.73 0.36
CA GLU A 97 -1.35 -1.47 1.43
C GLU A 97 -1.35 0.03 1.78
N HIS A 98 -1.16 0.31 3.06
CA HIS A 98 -1.15 1.61 3.73
C HIS A 98 -2.54 2.28 3.79
N GLY A 99 -3.19 2.50 2.67
CA GLY A 99 -4.56 3.03 2.58
C GLY A 99 -4.78 4.36 3.33
N THR A 100 -3.75 5.17 3.54
CA THR A 100 -3.68 6.24 4.54
C THR A 100 -4.84 7.23 4.48
N LEU A 101 -5.23 7.65 3.28
CA LEU A 101 -6.30 8.64 3.04
C LEU A 101 -7.59 7.99 2.52
N MET A 102 -7.83 6.74 2.92
CA MET A 102 -9.04 6.01 2.54
C MET A 102 -10.30 6.74 3.00
N ASP A 103 -11.17 7.08 2.07
CA ASP A 103 -12.47 7.70 2.33
C ASP A 103 -13.58 6.66 2.46
N LYS A 104 -14.78 7.13 2.84
CA LYS A 104 -15.95 6.26 3.03
C LYS A 104 -16.36 5.52 1.75
N GLU A 105 -16.22 6.15 0.58
CA GLU A 105 -16.53 5.53 -0.70
C GLU A 105 -15.56 4.38 -0.99
N THR A 106 -14.27 4.59 -0.78
CA THR A 106 -13.23 3.55 -0.93
C THR A 106 -13.50 2.36 -0.02
N MET A 107 -13.87 2.60 1.25
CA MET A 107 -14.27 1.52 2.18
C MET A 107 -15.46 0.72 1.65
N GLY A 108 -16.45 1.41 1.07
CA GLY A 108 -17.60 0.77 0.43
C GLY A 108 -17.21 -0.09 -0.77
N LEU A 109 -16.32 0.41 -1.60
CA LEU A 109 -15.79 -0.35 -2.75
C LEU A 109 -14.99 -1.57 -2.29
N MET A 110 -14.09 -1.43 -1.32
CA MET A 110 -13.32 -2.57 -0.79
C MET A 110 -14.22 -3.68 -0.25
N LYS A 111 -15.30 -3.32 0.45
CA LYS A 111 -16.29 -4.30 0.90
C LYS A 111 -17.02 -4.97 -0.27
N LYS A 112 -17.43 -4.19 -1.27
CA LYS A 112 -18.13 -4.69 -2.46
C LYS A 112 -17.28 -5.67 -3.26
N TYR A 113 -16.00 -5.35 -3.46
CA TYR A 113 -15.09 -6.17 -4.26
C TYR A 113 -14.31 -7.21 -3.43
N GLY A 114 -14.44 -7.19 -2.11
CA GLY A 114 -13.77 -8.13 -1.22
C GLY A 114 -12.26 -7.89 -1.08
N THR A 115 -11.79 -6.70 -1.43
CA THR A 115 -10.38 -6.29 -1.35
C THR A 115 -9.95 -6.17 0.12
N TYR A 116 -8.77 -6.71 0.44
CA TYR A 116 -8.18 -6.61 1.77
C TYR A 116 -7.47 -5.27 1.99
N TYR A 117 -7.51 -4.79 3.21
CA TYR A 117 -6.74 -3.65 3.68
C TYR A 117 -5.57 -4.13 4.55
N VAL A 118 -4.35 -3.76 4.16
CA VAL A 118 -3.11 -4.05 4.90
C VAL A 118 -2.58 -2.73 5.47
N PRO A 119 -2.84 -2.40 6.74
CA PRO A 119 -2.67 -1.05 7.28
C PRO A 119 -1.22 -0.59 7.43
N THR A 120 -0.31 -1.49 7.80
CA THR A 120 1.12 -1.16 8.04
C THR A 120 1.32 0.00 9.03
N ILE A 121 0.61 -0.03 10.15
CA ILE A 121 0.59 1.05 11.16
C ILE A 121 2.00 1.29 11.70
N SER A 122 2.74 0.21 11.95
CA SER A 122 4.13 0.26 12.43
C SER A 122 5.04 1.09 11.53
N ALA A 123 4.92 0.94 10.21
CA ALA A 123 5.68 1.75 9.26
C ALA A 123 5.26 3.23 9.32
N GLY A 124 3.96 3.51 9.39
CA GLY A 124 3.43 4.87 9.51
C GLY A 124 3.90 5.58 10.77
N GLU A 125 3.87 4.89 11.92
CA GLU A 125 4.38 5.41 13.20
C GLU A 125 5.87 5.70 13.14
N PHE A 126 6.66 4.74 12.66
CA PHE A 126 8.10 4.92 12.51
C PHE A 126 8.43 6.15 11.64
N VAL A 127 7.76 6.29 10.51
CA VAL A 127 7.95 7.44 9.60
C VAL A 127 7.60 8.75 10.30
N ALA A 128 6.50 8.80 11.04
CA ALA A 128 6.09 10.00 11.78
C ALA A 128 7.05 10.35 12.94
N GLU A 129 7.56 9.34 13.65
CA GLU A 129 8.58 9.54 14.69
C GLU A 129 9.89 10.08 14.11
N LYS A 130 10.37 9.50 13.01
CA LYS A 130 11.60 9.95 12.35
C LYS A 130 11.49 11.34 11.74
N ALA A 131 10.29 11.77 11.37
CA ALA A 131 10.05 13.14 10.90
C ALA A 131 10.31 14.21 11.99
N LYS A 132 10.31 13.82 13.27
CA LYS A 132 10.65 14.72 14.40
C LYS A 132 12.15 14.90 14.58
N VAL A 133 12.96 14.04 13.98
CA VAL A 133 14.43 14.07 14.08
C VAL A 133 14.98 15.00 13.00
N ASP A 134 15.70 16.03 13.42
CA ASP A 134 16.29 16.99 12.48
C ASP A 134 17.29 16.30 11.54
N GLY A 135 17.19 16.60 10.24
CA GLY A 135 18.06 16.06 9.21
C GLY A 135 17.80 14.59 8.83
N TYR A 136 16.85 13.89 9.49
CA TYR A 136 16.56 12.50 9.13
C TYR A 136 15.88 12.36 7.76
N TYR A 137 14.93 13.23 7.47
CA TYR A 137 14.31 13.36 6.15
C TYR A 137 14.61 14.71 5.52
N PRO A 138 14.74 14.79 4.18
CA PRO A 138 14.74 16.05 3.46
C PRO A 138 13.53 16.91 3.79
N GLU A 139 13.68 18.24 3.73
CA GLU A 139 12.62 19.19 4.09
C GLU A 139 11.31 18.98 3.32
N ILE A 140 11.38 18.60 2.04
CA ILE A 140 10.19 18.32 1.21
C ILE A 140 9.39 17.10 1.69
N ILE A 141 10.03 16.16 2.38
CA ILE A 141 9.41 14.91 2.86
C ILE A 141 8.89 15.05 4.28
N ARG A 142 9.61 15.77 5.13
CA ARG A 142 9.34 15.88 6.55
C ARG A 142 7.89 16.24 6.90
N PRO A 143 7.21 17.23 6.26
CA PRO A 143 5.81 17.54 6.55
C PRO A 143 4.84 16.42 6.17
N LYS A 144 5.12 15.67 5.09
CA LYS A 144 4.32 14.51 4.68
C LYS A 144 4.48 13.37 5.68
N ALA A 145 5.72 13.08 6.05
CA ALA A 145 6.07 12.03 7.00
C ALA A 145 5.44 12.25 8.38
N ALA A 146 5.45 13.50 8.88
CA ALA A 146 4.87 13.83 10.18
C ALA A 146 3.35 13.56 10.30
N LYS A 147 2.63 13.62 9.19
CA LYS A 147 1.17 13.43 9.14
C LYS A 147 0.75 11.97 9.04
N ILE A 148 1.63 11.08 8.60
CA ILE A 148 1.24 9.73 8.19
C ILE A 148 0.78 8.86 9.37
N GLY A 149 1.49 8.88 10.49
CA GLY A 149 1.19 8.03 11.64
C GLY A 149 -0.22 8.24 12.20
N PRO A 150 -0.58 9.46 12.64
CA PRO A 150 -1.93 9.75 13.13
C PRO A 150 -3.02 9.45 12.08
N GLN A 151 -2.74 9.73 10.81
CA GLN A 151 -3.69 9.53 9.73
C GLN A 151 -3.96 8.05 9.46
N ILE A 152 -2.92 7.20 9.42
CA ILE A 152 -3.06 5.77 9.13
C ILE A 152 -3.83 5.06 10.26
N LYS A 153 -3.58 5.41 11.52
CA LYS A 153 -4.31 4.89 12.68
C LYS A 153 -5.80 5.22 12.62
N ASN A 154 -6.12 6.49 12.36
CA ASN A 154 -7.51 6.93 12.22
C ASN A 154 -8.22 6.20 11.08
N THR A 155 -7.54 6.05 9.95
CA THR A 155 -8.09 5.33 8.79
C THR A 155 -8.29 3.85 9.11
N PHE A 156 -7.34 3.20 9.76
CA PHE A 156 -7.47 1.81 10.19
C PHE A 156 -8.71 1.62 11.08
N GLN A 157 -8.88 2.45 12.11
CA GLN A 157 -10.04 2.35 13.01
C GLN A 157 -11.37 2.50 12.25
N ARG A 158 -11.45 3.47 11.33
CA ARG A 158 -12.66 3.69 10.52
C ARG A 158 -12.94 2.53 9.57
N ALA A 159 -11.90 2.01 8.90
CA ALA A 159 -12.03 0.89 7.98
C ALA A 159 -12.46 -0.39 8.70
N TYR A 160 -11.86 -0.69 9.84
CA TYR A 160 -12.23 -1.82 10.68
C TYR A 160 -13.70 -1.71 11.13
N LYS A 161 -14.11 -0.56 11.72
CA LYS A 161 -15.51 -0.31 12.11
C LYS A 161 -16.49 -0.38 10.95
N ALA A 162 -16.07 -0.04 9.74
CA ALA A 162 -16.88 -0.16 8.54
C ALA A 162 -17.00 -1.60 8.02
N GLY A 163 -16.25 -2.55 8.59
CA GLY A 163 -16.25 -3.95 8.18
C GLY A 163 -15.45 -4.22 6.90
N VAL A 164 -14.42 -3.44 6.62
CA VAL A 164 -13.43 -3.75 5.57
C VAL A 164 -12.61 -4.95 6.03
N LYS A 165 -12.32 -5.89 5.15
CA LYS A 165 -11.46 -7.04 5.45
C LYS A 165 -10.05 -6.56 5.73
N ILE A 166 -9.49 -6.93 6.88
CA ILE A 166 -8.13 -6.57 7.28
C ILE A 166 -7.20 -7.77 7.07
N ALA A 167 -6.01 -7.53 6.53
CA ALA A 167 -4.92 -8.48 6.54
C ALA A 167 -3.69 -7.84 7.19
N PHE A 168 -2.92 -8.66 7.91
CA PHE A 168 -1.71 -8.23 8.61
C PHE A 168 -0.58 -7.93 7.63
N GLY A 169 0.17 -6.87 7.89
CA GLY A 169 1.40 -6.53 7.18
C GLY A 169 2.08 -5.34 7.84
N THR A 170 3.41 -5.32 7.84
CA THR A 170 4.22 -4.38 8.61
C THR A 170 5.02 -3.39 7.78
N ASP A 171 5.28 -3.71 6.50
CA ASP A 171 6.21 -2.98 5.64
C ASP A 171 7.61 -2.82 6.29
N SER A 172 8.08 -3.90 6.99
CA SER A 172 9.40 -3.92 7.61
C SER A 172 10.51 -3.71 6.58
N GLY A 173 11.50 -2.89 6.97
CA GLY A 173 12.46 -2.27 6.08
C GLY A 173 12.25 -0.76 6.08
N VAL A 174 11.01 -0.29 6.18
CA VAL A 174 10.67 1.08 6.59
C VAL A 174 10.94 1.22 8.10
N SER A 175 10.36 0.37 8.91
CA SER A 175 10.72 0.18 10.32
C SER A 175 11.77 -0.92 10.50
N TYR A 176 12.23 -1.16 11.71
CA TYR A 176 13.26 -2.16 11.99
C TYR A 176 12.71 -3.59 11.85
N HIS A 177 13.51 -4.48 11.22
CA HIS A 177 13.27 -5.90 11.26
C HIS A 177 13.36 -6.42 12.71
N GLY A 178 12.52 -7.41 13.03
CA GLY A 178 12.39 -7.96 14.39
C GLY A 178 11.33 -7.26 15.25
N GLU A 179 10.81 -6.12 14.84
CA GLU A 179 9.73 -5.39 15.53
C GLU A 179 8.34 -5.65 14.91
N ASN A 180 8.23 -6.58 13.99
CA ASN A 180 7.00 -6.89 13.25
C ASN A 180 5.79 -7.19 14.16
N GLY A 181 6.02 -7.79 15.33
CA GLY A 181 4.98 -8.07 16.32
C GLY A 181 4.27 -6.82 16.87
N LYS A 182 4.87 -5.64 16.75
CA LYS A 182 4.24 -4.38 17.17
C LYS A 182 2.98 -4.06 16.38
N GLU A 183 2.88 -4.53 15.13
CA GLU A 183 1.67 -4.34 14.32
C GLU A 183 0.43 -4.92 14.99
N PHE A 184 0.52 -6.11 15.60
CA PHE A 184 -0.57 -6.69 16.37
C PHE A 184 -1.02 -5.79 17.52
N LEU A 185 -0.06 -5.19 18.24
CA LEU A 185 -0.36 -4.27 19.35
C LEU A 185 -1.11 -3.03 18.82
N HIS A 186 -0.65 -2.45 17.73
CA HIS A 186 -1.33 -1.31 17.11
C HIS A 186 -2.73 -1.67 16.63
N MET A 187 -2.92 -2.82 15.98
CA MET A 187 -4.24 -3.27 15.52
C MET A 187 -5.22 -3.42 16.69
N VAL A 188 -4.77 -3.97 17.81
CA VAL A 188 -5.59 -4.13 19.03
C VAL A 188 -5.87 -2.78 19.68
N GLU A 189 -4.87 -1.93 19.84
CA GLU A 189 -5.02 -0.57 20.39
C GLU A 189 -6.08 0.25 19.64
N TRP A 190 -6.16 0.04 18.31
CA TRP A 190 -7.07 0.78 17.44
C TRP A 190 -8.37 0.04 17.11
N GLY A 191 -8.69 -1.02 17.85
CA GLY A 191 -10.04 -1.53 17.97
C GLY A 191 -10.28 -2.99 17.61
N MET A 192 -9.31 -3.70 17.04
CA MET A 192 -9.45 -5.16 16.83
C MET A 192 -9.35 -5.90 18.16
N THR A 193 -10.02 -7.04 18.25
CA THR A 193 -9.74 -7.98 19.34
C THR A 193 -8.40 -8.68 19.09
N PRO A 194 -7.69 -9.15 20.14
CA PRO A 194 -6.43 -9.90 19.96
C PRO A 194 -6.58 -11.10 19.01
N MET A 195 -7.70 -11.80 19.06
CA MET A 195 -7.96 -12.96 18.20
C MET A 195 -8.13 -12.54 16.74
N GLU A 196 -8.85 -11.46 16.45
CA GLU A 196 -8.99 -10.96 15.08
C GLU A 196 -7.66 -10.49 14.49
N ALA A 197 -6.81 -9.84 15.33
CA ALA A 197 -5.47 -9.45 14.90
C ALA A 197 -4.62 -10.68 14.53
N ILE A 198 -4.66 -11.76 15.33
CA ILE A 198 -3.96 -13.02 15.01
C ILE A 198 -4.52 -13.64 13.72
N LEU A 199 -5.86 -13.71 13.59
CA LEU A 199 -6.51 -14.27 12.41
C LEU A 199 -6.16 -13.50 11.13
N SER A 200 -5.97 -12.18 11.19
CA SER A 200 -5.59 -11.37 10.04
C SER A 200 -4.21 -11.74 9.45
N ALA A 201 -3.36 -12.40 10.23
CA ALA A 201 -2.03 -12.86 9.82
C ALA A 201 -1.97 -14.35 9.44
N THR A 202 -3.02 -15.14 9.72
CA THR A 202 -2.96 -16.60 9.63
C THR A 202 -4.09 -17.20 8.79
N LYS A 203 -5.09 -16.43 8.44
CA LYS A 203 -6.29 -16.86 7.75
C LYS A 203 -6.69 -15.90 6.63
#